data_fe496ebaeb7ee705797cc3d9094d3bd7
#
_entry.id   fe496ebaeb7ee705797cc3d9094d3bd7
#
_cell.length_a   1.000
_cell.length_b   1.000
_cell.length_c   1.000
_cell.angle_alpha   90.00
_cell.angle_beta   90.00
_cell.angle_gamma   90.00
#
_symmetry.space_group_name_H-M   'P 1'
#
loop_
_entity.id
_entity.type
_entity.pdbx_description
1 polymer ?
#
loop_
_entity_poly.entity_id
_entity_poly.type
_entity_poly.pdbx_seq_one_letter_code
_entity_poly.pdbx_strand_id
1 'polypeptide(L)'
;ASSVALTLAVRADGPLYGEVGMARWMRDNTPPAIDLFAEIVDPTITDIWLTLVLGAIVLLVWWRWGRYSAVVMGLAGALTGLTRVGDLVNRPRPTSAVTWTEYSFGNGGYPSGHVVFTVLVLGTVAMLARRHAKPRTATWIAATMLLLIVLTAWSRISELKHWPLDVAGGVLIGLTGLFGIVWVHPRVAALAMSRPRLKRFLQLQPAD
;
A
#
# COMPACT_ATOMS: atom_id res chain seq x y z
N ALA A 1 -2.55 8.29 15.56
CA ALA A 1 -1.58 8.34 16.67
C ALA A 1 -0.39 7.38 16.43
N SER A 2 -0.63 6.08 16.19
CA SER A 2 0.45 5.08 16.05
C SER A 2 1.40 5.33 14.88
N SER A 3 0.91 5.73 13.71
CA SER A 3 1.75 6.07 12.56
C SER A 3 2.66 7.27 12.83
N VAL A 4 2.15 8.30 13.50
CA VAL A 4 2.95 9.49 13.88
C VAL A 4 4.02 9.11 14.90
N ALA A 5 3.67 8.34 15.93
CA ALA A 5 4.62 7.88 16.93
C ALA A 5 5.77 7.06 16.32
N LEU A 6 5.44 6.13 15.41
CA LEU A 6 6.45 5.35 14.71
C LEU A 6 7.32 6.22 13.80
N THR A 7 6.73 7.16 13.06
CA THR A 7 7.47 8.10 12.20
C THR A 7 8.48 8.92 13.02
N LEU A 8 8.11 9.36 14.23
CA LEU A 8 9.02 10.07 15.11
C LEU A 8 10.12 9.16 15.68
N ALA A 9 9.78 7.90 16.02
CA ALA A 9 10.73 6.94 16.56
C ALA A 9 11.82 6.55 15.55
N VAL A 10 11.51 6.47 14.25
CA VAL A 10 12.47 6.07 13.20
C VAL A 10 13.31 7.23 12.64
N ARG A 11 13.19 8.44 13.18
CA ARG A 11 14.05 9.60 12.83
C ARG A 11 15.51 9.44 13.21
N ALA A 12 15.90 8.31 13.77
CA ALA A 12 17.28 8.01 14.13
C ALA A 12 18.13 7.70 12.87
N ASP A 13 19.42 8.00 12.96
CA ASP A 13 20.41 7.81 11.89
C ASP A 13 20.80 6.33 11.71
N GLY A 14 19.84 5.45 11.48
CA GLY A 14 20.14 4.03 11.26
C GLY A 14 19.05 3.07 11.73
N PRO A 15 19.33 1.74 11.72
CA PRO A 15 18.41 0.74 12.22
C PRO A 15 18.27 0.82 13.74
N LEU A 16 17.04 0.61 14.22
CA LEU A 16 16.81 0.46 15.65
C LEU A 16 17.24 -0.94 16.13
N TYR A 17 17.32 -1.08 17.47
CA TYR A 17 17.71 -2.34 18.09
C TYR A 17 16.88 -3.52 17.58
N GLY A 18 17.55 -4.60 17.15
CA GLY A 18 16.93 -5.83 16.65
C GLY A 18 16.61 -5.86 15.15
N GLU A 19 16.52 -4.73 14.46
CA GLU A 19 16.15 -4.70 13.03
C GLU A 19 17.16 -5.40 12.14
N VAL A 20 18.45 -5.24 12.40
CA VAL A 20 19.53 -5.90 11.64
C VAL A 20 19.42 -7.41 11.78
N GLY A 21 19.22 -7.91 13.00
CA GLY A 21 19.07 -9.34 13.27
C GLY A 21 17.84 -9.92 12.58
N MET A 22 16.70 -9.22 12.68
CA MET A 22 15.45 -9.64 12.03
C MET A 22 15.58 -9.65 10.50
N ALA A 23 16.15 -8.61 9.91
CA ALA A 23 16.33 -8.53 8.45
C ALA A 23 17.24 -9.63 7.91
N ARG A 24 18.36 -9.92 8.62
CA ARG A 24 19.25 -11.04 8.27
C ARG A 24 18.53 -12.37 8.40
N TRP A 25 17.85 -12.61 9.51
CA TRP A 25 17.10 -13.84 9.72
C TRP A 25 16.06 -14.06 8.62
N MET A 26 15.28 -13.03 8.28
CA MET A 26 14.29 -13.11 7.20
C MET A 26 14.96 -13.43 5.86
N ARG A 27 16.05 -12.74 5.52
CA ARG A 27 16.81 -13.05 4.29
C ARG A 27 17.28 -14.50 4.23
N ASP A 28 17.88 -14.96 5.31
CA ASP A 28 18.51 -16.30 5.36
C ASP A 28 17.47 -17.45 5.42
N ASN A 29 16.22 -17.15 5.81
CA ASN A 29 15.12 -18.10 5.93
C ASN A 29 13.97 -17.84 4.95
N THR A 30 14.17 -17.03 3.91
CA THR A 30 13.14 -16.78 2.91
C THR A 30 13.03 -17.94 1.93
N PRO A 31 11.82 -18.51 1.74
CA PRO A 31 11.60 -19.54 0.72
C PRO A 31 11.81 -18.99 -0.70
N PRO A 32 12.38 -19.77 -1.64
CA PRO A 32 12.61 -19.34 -3.02
C PRO A 32 11.36 -18.82 -3.75
N ALA A 33 10.18 -19.28 -3.36
CA ALA A 33 8.92 -18.81 -3.92
C ALA A 33 8.64 -17.33 -3.59
N ILE A 34 9.13 -16.82 -2.47
CA ILE A 34 9.01 -15.41 -2.11
C ILE A 34 10.02 -14.57 -2.90
N ASP A 35 11.21 -15.08 -3.14
CA ASP A 35 12.19 -14.41 -4.01
C ASP A 35 11.66 -14.28 -5.43
N LEU A 36 11.10 -15.35 -6.00
CA LEU A 36 10.43 -15.30 -7.31
C LEU A 36 9.26 -14.30 -7.33
N PHE A 37 8.45 -14.28 -6.26
CA PHE A 37 7.38 -13.28 -6.13
C PHE A 37 7.94 -11.85 -6.13
N ALA A 38 9.03 -11.62 -5.42
CA ALA A 38 9.68 -10.33 -5.36
C ALA A 38 10.21 -9.87 -6.72
N GLU A 39 10.88 -10.75 -7.47
CA GLU A 39 11.38 -10.48 -8.82
C GLU A 39 10.27 -10.06 -9.79
N ILE A 40 9.05 -10.63 -9.64
CA ILE A 40 7.90 -10.28 -10.48
C ILE A 40 7.27 -8.96 -10.02
N VAL A 41 7.12 -8.75 -8.71
CA VAL A 41 6.35 -7.62 -8.16
C VAL A 41 7.17 -6.35 -8.08
N ASP A 42 8.47 -6.43 -7.80
CA ASP A 42 9.31 -5.26 -7.61
C ASP A 42 9.29 -4.28 -8.81
N PRO A 43 9.46 -4.74 -10.06
CA PRO A 43 9.39 -3.85 -11.21
C PRO A 43 8.01 -3.22 -11.40
N THR A 44 6.94 -3.93 -10.99
CA THR A 44 5.55 -3.48 -11.24
C THR A 44 5.12 -2.31 -10.35
N ILE A 45 5.84 -2.04 -9.27
CA ILE A 45 5.53 -0.95 -8.32
C ILE A 45 6.62 0.13 -8.37
N THR A 46 7.23 0.34 -9.53
CA THR A 46 8.23 1.38 -9.76
C THR A 46 7.87 2.22 -10.97
N ASP A 47 8.17 3.51 -10.91
CA ASP A 47 8.11 4.45 -12.00
C ASP A 47 6.82 4.39 -12.85
N ILE A 48 6.99 4.23 -14.17
CA ILE A 48 5.87 4.16 -15.11
C ILE A 48 5.01 2.92 -14.91
N TRP A 49 5.61 1.79 -14.48
CA TRP A 49 4.89 0.54 -14.29
C TRP A 49 3.84 0.64 -13.18
N LEU A 50 4.15 1.37 -12.10
CA LEU A 50 3.18 1.68 -11.05
C LEU A 50 1.93 2.35 -11.62
N THR A 51 2.13 3.35 -12.50
CA THR A 51 1.03 4.08 -13.12
C THR A 51 0.21 3.17 -14.04
N LEU A 52 0.87 2.32 -14.84
CA LEU A 52 0.21 1.37 -15.73
C LEU A 52 -0.58 0.31 -14.94
N VAL A 53 0.02 -0.26 -13.90
CA VAL A 53 -0.64 -1.25 -13.02
C VAL A 53 -1.85 -0.63 -12.32
N LEU A 54 -1.68 0.55 -11.73
CA LEU A 54 -2.79 1.26 -11.11
C LEU A 54 -3.89 1.59 -12.12
N GLY A 55 -3.52 2.07 -13.31
CA GLY A 55 -4.46 2.35 -14.40
C GLY A 55 -5.24 1.11 -14.82
N ALA A 56 -4.56 -0.03 -14.96
CA ALA A 56 -5.20 -1.31 -15.30
C ALA A 56 -6.18 -1.75 -14.19
N ILE A 57 -5.80 -1.61 -12.91
CA ILE A 57 -6.69 -1.92 -11.78
C ILE A 57 -7.90 -0.99 -11.77
N VAL A 58 -7.72 0.31 -11.99
CA VAL A 58 -8.83 1.29 -12.06
C VAL A 58 -9.78 0.95 -13.19
N LEU A 59 -9.27 0.60 -14.39
CA LEU A 59 -10.09 0.20 -15.54
C LEU A 59 -10.84 -1.10 -15.27
N LEU A 60 -10.20 -2.10 -14.65
CA LEU A 60 -10.84 -3.35 -14.26
C LEU A 60 -11.96 -3.11 -13.23
N VAL A 61 -11.71 -2.29 -12.24
CA VAL A 61 -12.70 -1.89 -11.23
C VAL A 61 -13.85 -1.14 -11.87
N TRP A 62 -13.57 -0.23 -12.81
CA TRP A 62 -14.60 0.46 -13.57
C TRP A 62 -15.48 -0.52 -14.35
N TRP A 63 -14.86 -1.38 -15.13
CA TRP A 63 -15.58 -2.38 -15.91
C TRP A 63 -16.41 -3.31 -15.04
N ARG A 64 -15.88 -3.73 -13.88
CA ARG A 64 -16.51 -4.74 -13.03
C ARG A 64 -17.52 -4.18 -12.02
N TRP A 65 -17.28 -2.98 -11.49
CA TRP A 65 -18.03 -2.40 -10.36
C TRP A 65 -18.46 -0.94 -10.59
N GLY A 66 -18.27 -0.41 -11.78
CA GLY A 66 -18.78 0.91 -12.17
C GLY A 66 -17.89 2.09 -11.85
N ARG A 67 -18.33 3.27 -12.30
CA ARG A 67 -17.53 4.53 -12.25
C ARG A 67 -17.20 4.98 -10.84
N TYR A 68 -18.15 4.87 -9.92
CA TYR A 68 -17.92 5.28 -8.54
C TYR A 68 -16.80 4.49 -7.90
N SER A 69 -16.82 3.15 -8.05
CA SER A 69 -15.75 2.28 -7.54
C SER A 69 -14.39 2.61 -8.16
N ALA A 70 -14.35 2.97 -9.45
CA ALA A 70 -13.14 3.41 -10.12
C ALA A 70 -12.59 4.73 -9.53
N VAL A 71 -13.46 5.68 -9.20
CA VAL A 71 -13.07 6.93 -8.53
C VAL A 71 -12.49 6.65 -7.14
N VAL A 72 -13.11 5.76 -6.37
CA VAL A 72 -12.60 5.33 -5.06
C VAL A 72 -11.23 4.66 -5.20
N MET A 73 -11.05 3.83 -6.23
CA MET A 73 -9.75 3.20 -6.53
C MET A 73 -8.70 4.22 -6.95
N GLY A 74 -9.05 5.19 -7.79
CA GLY A 74 -8.16 6.30 -8.15
C GLY A 74 -7.72 7.13 -6.94
N LEU A 75 -8.64 7.35 -5.98
CA LEU A 75 -8.31 8.01 -4.71
C LEU A 75 -7.31 7.17 -3.89
N ALA A 76 -7.49 5.84 -3.84
CA ALA A 76 -6.53 4.96 -3.17
C ALA A 76 -5.14 5.07 -3.80
N GLY A 77 -5.05 5.11 -5.13
CA GLY A 77 -3.81 5.36 -5.85
C GLY A 77 -3.20 6.73 -5.52
N ALA A 78 -3.99 7.80 -5.50
CA ALA A 78 -3.50 9.14 -5.16
C ALA A 78 -2.97 9.22 -3.72
N LEU A 79 -3.60 8.49 -2.78
CA LEU A 79 -3.15 8.43 -1.39
C LEU A 79 -1.81 7.69 -1.21
N THR A 80 -1.29 7.00 -2.22
CA THR A 80 0.09 6.48 -2.18
C THR A 80 1.11 7.61 -2.03
N GLY A 81 0.76 8.84 -2.42
CA GLY A 81 1.54 10.03 -2.13
C GLY A 81 1.80 10.30 -0.64
N LEU A 82 1.10 9.61 0.28
CA LEU A 82 1.41 9.64 1.73
C LEU A 82 2.82 9.13 2.04
N THR A 83 3.46 8.40 1.12
CA THR A 83 4.88 8.01 1.24
C THR A 83 5.82 9.22 1.33
N ARG A 84 5.40 10.39 0.83
CA ARG A 84 6.15 11.65 0.96
C ARG A 84 6.45 12.06 2.41
N VAL A 85 5.74 11.51 3.38
CA VAL A 85 6.09 11.70 4.80
C VAL A 85 7.51 11.21 5.11
N GLY A 86 8.01 10.27 4.32
CA GLY A 86 9.39 9.78 4.41
C GLY A 86 10.45 10.84 4.14
N ASP A 87 10.13 11.85 3.32
CA ASP A 87 11.03 12.97 3.03
C ASP A 87 11.37 13.77 4.30
N LEU A 88 10.52 13.68 5.34
CA LEU A 88 10.74 14.32 6.65
C LEU A 88 11.62 13.48 7.59
N VAL A 89 11.75 12.19 7.31
CA VAL A 89 12.44 11.23 8.18
C VAL A 89 13.85 10.95 7.70
N ASN A 90 14.01 10.82 6.39
CA ASN A 90 15.29 10.63 5.72
C ASN A 90 16.10 9.43 6.25
N ARG A 91 15.47 8.27 6.43
CA ARG A 91 16.08 7.08 7.02
C ARG A 91 16.85 6.27 5.96
N PRO A 92 18.14 5.92 6.18
CA PRO A 92 18.90 5.12 5.23
C PRO A 92 18.35 3.70 5.08
N ARG A 93 18.48 3.12 3.89
CA ARG A 93 18.08 1.75 3.60
C ARG A 93 19.12 0.74 4.08
N PRO A 94 18.71 -0.51 4.34
CA PRO A 94 19.67 -1.61 4.47
C PRO A 94 20.49 -1.70 3.18
N THR A 95 21.80 -1.88 3.31
CA THR A 95 22.68 -2.19 2.19
C THR A 95 23.47 -3.44 2.51
N SER A 96 23.93 -4.19 1.51
CA SER A 96 24.77 -5.36 1.67
C SER A 96 26.14 -5.00 2.28
N ALA A 97 26.61 -3.79 2.06
CA ALA A 97 27.75 -3.19 2.75
C ALA A 97 27.19 -2.32 3.89
N VAL A 98 27.61 -2.56 5.10
CA VAL A 98 27.19 -1.90 6.37
C VAL A 98 27.57 -0.40 6.41
N THR A 99 27.76 0.24 5.28
CA THR A 99 28.17 1.64 5.18
C THR A 99 26.96 2.53 4.91
N TRP A 100 26.50 3.19 5.93
CA TRP A 100 25.41 4.18 5.97
C TRP A 100 25.77 5.52 5.29
N THR A 101 26.86 5.60 4.51
CA THR A 101 27.51 6.84 4.15
C THR A 101 26.99 7.52 2.89
N GLU A 102 26.21 6.82 2.07
CA GLU A 102 25.68 7.41 0.85
C GLU A 102 24.15 7.56 0.95
N TYR A 103 23.74 8.62 1.59
CA TYR A 103 22.37 8.94 1.79
C TYR A 103 22.02 10.27 1.11
N SER A 104 21.08 10.25 0.19
CA SER A 104 20.53 11.46 -0.42
C SER A 104 19.09 11.70 0.02
N PHE A 105 18.73 12.95 0.24
CA PHE A 105 17.36 13.36 0.57
C PHE A 105 16.36 12.83 -0.46
N GLY A 106 15.25 12.27 -0.01
CA GLY A 106 14.22 11.70 -0.88
C GLY A 106 14.44 10.24 -1.28
N ASN A 107 15.61 9.65 -1.01
CA ASN A 107 15.90 8.23 -1.28
C ASN A 107 15.82 7.37 -0.01
N GLY A 108 15.20 7.87 1.05
CA GLY A 108 15.06 7.17 2.34
C GLY A 108 14.25 5.88 2.28
N GLY A 109 14.53 5.01 3.25
CA GLY A 109 13.83 3.72 3.38
C GLY A 109 12.41 3.86 3.93
N TYR A 110 12.13 4.87 4.73
CA TYR A 110 10.86 5.02 5.44
C TYR A 110 9.89 5.97 4.75
N PRO A 111 8.60 5.65 4.73
CA PRO A 111 8.03 4.29 4.86
C PRO A 111 8.25 3.48 3.58
N SER A 112 8.05 2.15 3.62
CA SER A 112 8.09 1.33 2.42
C SER A 112 6.96 1.70 1.46
N GLY A 113 7.31 2.29 0.30
CA GLY A 113 6.36 2.72 -0.72
C GLY A 113 5.55 1.57 -1.31
N HIS A 114 6.20 0.41 -1.55
CA HIS A 114 5.55 -0.81 -2.01
C HIS A 114 4.46 -1.27 -1.03
N VAL A 115 4.75 -1.23 0.26
CA VAL A 115 3.79 -1.64 1.29
C VAL A 115 2.64 -0.65 1.42
N VAL A 116 2.91 0.67 1.38
CA VAL A 116 1.83 1.68 1.37
C VAL A 116 0.91 1.47 0.18
N PHE A 117 1.48 1.28 -1.03
CA PHE A 117 0.72 1.05 -2.25
C PHE A 117 -0.14 -0.22 -2.14
N THR A 118 0.45 -1.35 -1.77
CA THR A 118 -0.29 -2.62 -1.70
C THR A 118 -1.39 -2.58 -0.65
N VAL A 119 -1.16 -2.01 0.53
CA VAL A 119 -2.20 -1.86 1.56
C VAL A 119 -3.35 -0.98 1.07
N LEU A 120 -3.07 0.17 0.45
CA LEU A 120 -4.09 1.08 -0.05
C LEU A 120 -4.86 0.48 -1.22
N VAL A 121 -4.17 0.01 -2.25
CA VAL A 121 -4.80 -0.45 -3.49
C VAL A 121 -5.48 -1.80 -3.30
N LEU A 122 -4.76 -2.80 -2.78
CA LEU A 122 -5.32 -4.14 -2.58
C LEU A 122 -6.36 -4.15 -1.44
N GLY A 123 -6.15 -3.36 -0.38
CA GLY A 123 -7.15 -3.16 0.66
C GLY A 123 -8.44 -2.54 0.13
N THR A 124 -8.34 -1.58 -0.80
CA THR A 124 -9.50 -0.99 -1.47
C THR A 124 -10.20 -1.99 -2.39
N VAL A 125 -9.46 -2.84 -3.12
CA VAL A 125 -10.05 -3.96 -3.89
C VAL A 125 -10.85 -4.88 -2.97
N ALA A 126 -10.28 -5.28 -1.83
CA ALA A 126 -10.96 -6.14 -0.86
C ALA A 126 -12.23 -5.48 -0.27
N MET A 127 -12.18 -4.18 0.02
CA MET A 127 -13.33 -3.40 0.48
C MET A 127 -14.43 -3.35 -0.59
N LEU A 128 -14.10 -3.03 -1.84
CA LEU A 128 -15.06 -2.98 -2.95
C LEU A 128 -15.64 -4.36 -3.26
N ALA A 129 -14.84 -5.41 -3.19
CA ALA A 129 -15.32 -6.78 -3.36
C ALA A 129 -16.39 -7.15 -2.33
N ARG A 130 -16.23 -6.75 -1.07
CA ARG A 130 -17.24 -6.98 -0.01
C ARG A 130 -18.57 -6.27 -0.31
N ARG A 131 -18.52 -5.20 -1.09
CA ARG A 131 -19.70 -4.42 -1.46
C ARG A 131 -20.41 -4.99 -2.70
N HIS A 132 -19.65 -5.45 -3.69
CA HIS A 132 -20.17 -5.77 -5.02
C HIS A 132 -20.18 -7.26 -5.36
N ALA A 133 -19.47 -8.10 -4.62
CA ALA A 133 -19.38 -9.54 -4.90
C ALA A 133 -20.20 -10.37 -3.89
N LYS A 134 -20.51 -11.60 -4.27
CA LYS A 134 -21.12 -12.56 -3.34
C LYS A 134 -20.21 -12.80 -2.14
N PRO A 135 -20.74 -13.03 -0.92
CA PRO A 135 -19.93 -13.12 0.29
C PRO A 135 -18.74 -14.08 0.20
N ARG A 136 -18.96 -15.27 -0.36
CA ARG A 136 -17.88 -16.26 -0.56
C ARG A 136 -16.76 -15.73 -1.49
N THR A 137 -17.14 -15.12 -2.61
CA THR A 137 -16.18 -14.53 -3.56
C THR A 137 -15.42 -13.36 -2.93
N ALA A 138 -16.13 -12.49 -2.20
CA ALA A 138 -15.50 -11.38 -1.49
C ALA A 138 -14.49 -11.84 -0.45
N THR A 139 -14.78 -12.95 0.27
CA THR A 139 -13.84 -13.53 1.23
C THR A 139 -12.58 -14.05 0.54
N TRP A 140 -12.70 -14.76 -0.58
CA TRP A 140 -11.54 -15.22 -1.33
C TRP A 140 -10.71 -14.07 -1.89
N ILE A 141 -11.35 -13.03 -2.44
CA ILE A 141 -10.64 -11.83 -2.90
C ILE A 141 -9.90 -11.18 -1.73
N ALA A 142 -10.56 -10.98 -0.59
CA ALA A 142 -9.92 -10.36 0.57
C ALA A 142 -8.75 -11.20 1.10
N ALA A 143 -8.87 -12.51 1.15
CA ALA A 143 -7.78 -13.40 1.56
C ALA A 143 -6.59 -13.34 0.60
N THR A 144 -6.85 -13.33 -0.71
CA THR A 144 -5.80 -13.17 -1.74
C THR A 144 -5.11 -11.80 -1.61
N MET A 145 -5.87 -10.71 -1.44
CA MET A 145 -5.29 -9.38 -1.27
C MET A 145 -4.42 -9.30 -0.01
N LEU A 146 -4.90 -9.87 1.10
CA LEU A 146 -4.12 -9.94 2.34
C LEU A 146 -2.82 -10.73 2.15
N LEU A 147 -2.89 -11.89 1.49
CA LEU A 147 -1.71 -12.69 1.18
C LEU A 147 -0.68 -11.90 0.36
N LEU A 148 -1.11 -11.20 -0.69
CA LEU A 148 -0.22 -10.38 -1.51
C LEU A 148 0.42 -9.23 -0.71
N ILE A 149 -0.32 -8.60 0.21
CA ILE A 149 0.22 -7.58 1.11
C ILE A 149 1.30 -8.17 2.01
N VAL A 150 1.04 -9.35 2.61
CA VAL A 150 2.01 -10.02 3.48
C VAL A 150 3.26 -10.45 2.71
N LEU A 151 3.10 -11.03 1.52
CA LEU A 151 4.23 -11.40 0.66
C LEU A 151 5.07 -10.19 0.26
N THR A 152 4.41 -9.08 -0.11
CA THR A 152 5.12 -7.83 -0.41
C THR A 152 5.87 -7.31 0.83
N ALA A 153 5.24 -7.29 2.00
CA ALA A 153 5.88 -6.85 3.24
C ALA A 153 7.10 -7.71 3.58
N TRP A 154 6.99 -9.03 3.43
CA TRP A 154 8.08 -9.96 3.66
C TRP A 154 9.24 -9.71 2.68
N SER A 155 8.96 -9.68 1.38
CA SER A 155 9.98 -9.51 0.35
C SER A 155 10.80 -8.22 0.52
N ARG A 156 10.17 -7.12 0.98
CA ARG A 156 10.91 -5.86 1.19
C ARG A 156 11.98 -5.97 2.29
N ILE A 157 11.75 -6.81 3.30
CA ILE A 157 12.72 -7.02 4.37
C ILE A 157 13.77 -8.05 3.95
N SER A 158 13.36 -9.19 3.38
CA SER A 158 14.27 -10.27 2.98
C SER A 158 15.26 -9.85 1.89
N GLU A 159 14.83 -8.99 0.97
CA GLU A 159 15.71 -8.41 -0.06
C GLU A 159 16.60 -7.26 0.46
N LEU A 160 16.54 -6.94 1.74
CA LEU A 160 17.26 -5.83 2.38
C LEU A 160 16.99 -4.47 1.72
N LYS A 161 15.79 -4.27 1.15
CA LYS A 161 15.39 -2.98 0.57
C LYS A 161 14.80 -2.03 1.60
N HIS A 162 14.28 -2.58 2.69
CA HIS A 162 13.68 -1.83 3.79
C HIS A 162 13.96 -2.51 5.14
N TRP A 163 14.02 -1.69 6.18
CA TRP A 163 14.03 -2.19 7.56
C TRP A 163 12.64 -2.68 7.98
N PRO A 164 12.53 -3.59 8.97
CA PRO A 164 11.25 -4.03 9.51
C PRO A 164 10.31 -2.89 9.90
N LEU A 165 10.83 -1.82 10.51
CA LEU A 165 10.02 -0.66 10.89
C LEU A 165 9.62 0.23 9.71
N ASP A 166 10.35 0.22 8.60
CA ASP A 166 9.92 0.89 7.36
C ASP A 166 8.67 0.21 6.79
N VAL A 167 8.67 -1.12 6.85
CA VAL A 167 7.53 -1.96 6.43
C VAL A 167 6.34 -1.75 7.38
N ALA A 168 6.58 -1.80 8.70
CA ALA A 168 5.54 -1.54 9.69
C ALA A 168 4.94 -0.12 9.53
N GLY A 169 5.79 0.88 9.27
CA GLY A 169 5.36 2.24 8.95
C GLY A 169 4.51 2.29 7.69
N GLY A 170 4.91 1.57 6.65
CA GLY A 170 4.15 1.42 5.41
C GLY A 170 2.75 0.83 5.65
N VAL A 171 2.65 -0.23 6.46
CA VAL A 171 1.36 -0.83 6.85
C VAL A 171 0.50 0.18 7.61
N LEU A 172 1.05 0.85 8.63
CA LEU A 172 0.28 1.80 9.45
C LEU A 172 -0.21 3.01 8.65
N ILE A 173 0.62 3.56 7.77
CA ILE A 173 0.27 4.69 6.90
C ILE A 173 -0.77 4.24 5.86
N GLY A 174 -0.55 3.09 5.22
CA GLY A 174 -1.49 2.49 4.29
C GLY A 174 -2.85 2.22 4.92
N LEU A 175 -2.89 1.63 6.11
CA LEU A 175 -4.13 1.40 6.87
C LEU A 175 -4.80 2.73 7.25
N THR A 176 -4.05 3.74 7.65
CA THR A 176 -4.62 5.06 7.95
C THR A 176 -5.35 5.64 6.75
N GLY A 177 -4.73 5.58 5.55
CA GLY A 177 -5.36 5.99 4.30
C GLY A 177 -6.57 5.13 3.93
N LEU A 178 -6.47 3.80 4.07
CA LEU A 178 -7.56 2.88 3.80
C LEU A 178 -8.76 3.12 4.72
N PHE A 179 -8.54 3.31 6.02
CA PHE A 179 -9.61 3.68 6.95
C PHE A 179 -10.23 5.03 6.61
N GLY A 180 -9.41 5.99 6.16
CA GLY A 180 -9.91 7.25 5.62
C GLY A 180 -10.87 7.05 4.44
N ILE A 181 -10.50 6.19 3.49
CA ILE A 181 -11.37 5.83 2.36
C ILE A 181 -12.66 5.18 2.87
N VAL A 182 -12.57 4.17 3.74
CA VAL A 182 -13.74 3.45 4.30
C VAL A 182 -14.69 4.41 5.01
N TRP A 183 -14.16 5.42 5.70
CA TRP A 183 -14.95 6.39 6.44
C TRP A 183 -15.59 7.46 5.54
N VAL A 184 -14.86 7.91 4.51
CA VAL A 184 -15.27 9.04 3.65
C VAL A 184 -16.18 8.60 2.52
N HIS A 185 -15.88 7.45 1.86
CA HIS A 185 -16.57 7.06 0.65
C HIS A 185 -18.12 6.96 0.79
N PRO A 186 -18.73 6.42 1.88
CA PRO A 186 -20.19 6.37 1.97
C PRO A 186 -20.82 7.75 2.13
N ARG A 187 -20.11 8.70 2.76
CA ARG A 187 -20.56 10.09 2.89
C ARG A 187 -20.53 10.81 1.55
N VAL A 188 -19.49 10.58 0.76
CA VAL A 188 -19.37 11.11 -0.60
C VAL A 188 -20.43 10.51 -1.51
N ALA A 189 -20.70 9.21 -1.41
CA ALA A 189 -21.76 8.55 -2.15
C ALA A 189 -23.14 9.16 -1.81
N ALA A 190 -23.46 9.34 -0.52
CA ALA A 190 -24.71 9.93 -0.08
C ALA A 190 -24.87 11.37 -0.60
N LEU A 191 -23.80 12.18 -0.52
CA LEU A 191 -23.81 13.56 -1.05
C LEU A 191 -23.97 13.58 -2.59
N ALA A 192 -23.31 12.66 -3.29
CA ALA A 192 -23.41 12.57 -4.75
C ALA A 192 -24.81 12.08 -5.19
N MET A 193 -25.44 11.19 -4.42
CA MET A 193 -26.82 10.75 -4.67
C MET A 193 -27.85 11.88 -4.54
N SER A 194 -27.62 12.86 -3.68
CA SER A 194 -28.52 14.03 -3.57
C SER A 194 -28.44 14.99 -4.76
N ARG A 195 -27.43 14.82 -5.65
CA ARG A 195 -27.20 15.67 -6.82
C ARG A 195 -27.46 14.91 -8.11
N PRO A 196 -28.57 15.17 -8.84
CA PRO A 196 -28.99 14.35 -10.00
C PRO A 196 -27.90 14.18 -11.09
N ARG A 197 -27.13 15.24 -11.38
CA ARG A 197 -26.04 15.19 -12.37
C ARG A 197 -24.91 14.26 -11.95
N LEU A 198 -24.46 14.35 -10.68
CA LEU A 198 -23.42 13.53 -10.11
C LEU A 198 -23.83 12.07 -9.98
N LYS A 199 -25.08 11.82 -9.51
CA LYS A 199 -25.64 10.47 -9.44
C LYS A 199 -25.60 9.77 -10.80
N ARG A 200 -26.05 10.46 -11.86
CA ARG A 200 -26.04 9.94 -13.22
C ARG A 200 -24.63 9.71 -13.75
N PHE A 201 -23.72 10.67 -13.52
CA PHE A 201 -22.33 10.55 -13.96
C PHE A 201 -21.61 9.39 -13.29
N LEU A 202 -21.73 9.23 -11.97
CA LEU A 202 -21.09 8.18 -11.18
C LEU A 202 -21.82 6.84 -11.24
N GLN A 203 -22.99 6.78 -11.88
CA GLN A 203 -23.83 5.56 -11.98
C GLN A 203 -24.20 4.98 -10.60
N LEU A 204 -24.40 5.86 -9.60
CA LEU A 204 -24.73 5.47 -8.24
C LEU A 204 -26.12 4.80 -8.16
N GLN A 205 -26.17 3.67 -7.46
CA GLN A 205 -27.39 2.94 -7.15
C GLN A 205 -27.78 3.13 -5.67
N PRO A 206 -29.05 2.86 -5.28
CA PRO A 206 -29.52 3.06 -3.91
C PRO A 206 -28.74 2.30 -2.84
N ALA A 207 -27.96 1.29 -3.20
CA ALA A 207 -27.10 0.51 -2.30
C ALA A 207 -25.66 1.08 -2.19
N ASP A 208 -25.33 2.09 -2.96
CA ASP A 208 -24.05 2.78 -2.92
C ASP A 208 -24.02 3.85 -1.84
#